data_ad1558f72054e28ae73b861a7c95178b
#
_entry.id   ad1558f72054e28ae73b861a7c95178b
#
_cell.length_a   1.000
_cell.length_b   1.000
_cell.length_c   1.000
_cell.angle_alpha   90.00
_cell.angle_beta   90.00
_cell.angle_gamma   90.00
#
_symmetry.space_group_name_H-M   'P 1'
#
loop_
_entity.id
_entity.type
_entity.pdbx_description
1 polymer ?
#
loop_
_entity_poly.entity_id
_entity_poly.type
_entity_poly.pdbx_seq_one_letter_code
_entity_poly.pdbx_strand_id
1 'polypeptide(L)'
;YQPERVFIRYVFPRNFESYKLNFFKDYEELQELLKQSDGHKWLVFVDSKKVGKTLLEEFKEEAKYLDADSKNTKTWKSIVNHEKFESRILITTPVLDCGANICDPALINIAVVTDNKASMLQMIGRKRLTPNEKVSIWVQNIDKDMAESRYNRYSDLYEWYIRFDNCHGAASRYELVSELWRTDDLRLRKMFGIKNGEPFENKLARITIARRRDCYRRITEG
;
A
#
# COMPACT_ATOMS: atom_id res chain seq x y z
N TYR A 1 -15.18 -37.79 -23.67
CA TYR A 1 -15.43 -37.85 -22.21
C TYR A 1 -14.93 -36.54 -21.64
N GLN A 2 -15.84 -35.60 -21.37
CA GLN A 2 -15.50 -34.39 -20.62
C GLN A 2 -15.70 -34.73 -19.14
N PRO A 3 -14.67 -34.65 -18.30
CA PRO A 3 -14.85 -34.84 -16.87
C PRO A 3 -15.73 -33.70 -16.36
N GLU A 4 -16.79 -34.04 -15.65
CA GLU A 4 -17.65 -33.07 -14.96
C GLU A 4 -16.76 -32.21 -14.05
N ARG A 5 -16.70 -30.88 -14.33
CA ARG A 5 -15.99 -29.94 -13.48
C ARG A 5 -16.84 -29.74 -12.23
N VAL A 6 -16.44 -30.36 -11.14
CA VAL A 6 -17.02 -30.08 -9.82
C VAL A 6 -16.52 -28.76 -9.34
N PHE A 7 -17.37 -27.74 -9.32
CA PHE A 7 -17.09 -26.46 -8.69
C PHE A 7 -17.43 -26.56 -7.20
N ILE A 8 -16.41 -26.64 -6.36
CA ILE A 8 -16.59 -26.55 -4.91
C ILE A 8 -16.69 -25.07 -4.55
N ARG A 9 -17.88 -24.61 -4.21
CA ARG A 9 -18.10 -23.25 -3.72
C ARG A 9 -17.93 -23.24 -2.20
N TYR A 10 -16.80 -22.69 -1.72
CA TYR A 10 -16.63 -22.41 -0.30
C TYR A 10 -17.39 -21.14 0.06
N VAL A 11 -18.44 -21.27 0.85
CA VAL A 11 -19.14 -20.14 1.46
C VAL A 11 -18.58 -19.96 2.86
N PHE A 12 -17.71 -18.99 3.03
CA PHE A 12 -17.27 -18.58 4.37
C PHE A 12 -18.33 -17.63 4.94
N PRO A 13 -18.86 -17.88 6.14
CA PRO A 13 -19.70 -16.93 6.83
C PRO A 13 -18.86 -15.67 7.08
N ARG A 14 -19.20 -14.57 6.41
CA ARG A 14 -18.53 -13.29 6.60
C ARG A 14 -19.20 -12.58 7.77
N ASN A 15 -18.54 -12.54 8.91
CA ASN A 15 -19.00 -11.72 10.02
C ASN A 15 -18.51 -10.26 9.80
N PHE A 16 -19.32 -9.46 9.10
CA PHE A 16 -19.03 -8.04 8.86
C PHE A 16 -19.19 -7.16 10.12
N GLU A 17 -19.81 -7.68 11.17
CA GLU A 17 -19.99 -6.96 12.44
C GLU A 17 -18.69 -6.78 13.22
N SER A 18 -17.65 -7.54 12.88
CA SER A 18 -16.32 -7.43 13.50
C SER A 18 -15.52 -6.22 13.04
N TYR A 19 -15.93 -5.55 11.96
CA TYR A 19 -15.21 -4.40 11.41
C TYR A 19 -16.11 -3.18 11.32
N LYS A 20 -15.65 -2.06 11.90
CA LYS A 20 -16.24 -0.73 11.69
C LYS A 20 -15.34 0.04 10.74
N LEU A 21 -15.87 0.45 9.58
CA LEU A 21 -15.13 1.26 8.60
C LEU A 21 -15.33 2.74 8.92
N ASN A 22 -14.23 3.46 9.01
CA ASN A 22 -14.15 4.90 9.21
C ASN A 22 -13.21 5.50 8.16
N PHE A 23 -13.28 6.81 7.97
CA PHE A 23 -12.44 7.53 7.03
C PHE A 23 -11.74 8.68 7.73
N PHE A 24 -10.56 9.05 7.25
CA PHE A 24 -9.85 10.28 7.59
C PHE A 24 -9.31 10.93 6.31
N LYS A 25 -9.17 12.24 6.33
CA LYS A 25 -8.82 13.03 5.16
C LYS A 25 -7.33 12.98 4.83
N ASP A 26 -6.51 13.35 5.80
CA ASP A 26 -5.08 13.58 5.65
C ASP A 26 -4.28 13.10 6.86
N TYR A 27 -2.97 13.34 6.84
CA TYR A 27 -2.10 12.91 7.95
C TYR A 27 -2.30 13.73 9.22
N GLU A 28 -2.70 14.96 9.11
CA GLU A 28 -3.01 15.85 10.24
C GLU A 28 -4.22 15.31 11.01
N GLU A 29 -5.28 14.92 10.30
CA GLU A 29 -6.44 14.28 10.94
C GLU A 29 -6.07 12.92 11.54
N LEU A 30 -5.23 12.13 10.88
CA LEU A 30 -4.73 10.87 11.45
C LEU A 30 -3.94 11.12 12.74
N GLN A 31 -3.08 12.15 12.80
CA GLN A 31 -2.35 12.50 14.01
C GLN A 31 -3.30 12.89 15.15
N GLU A 32 -4.33 13.68 14.86
CA GLU A 32 -5.34 14.05 15.86
C GLU A 32 -6.13 12.84 16.37
N LEU A 33 -6.52 11.91 15.49
CA LEU A 33 -7.15 10.65 15.87
C LEU A 33 -6.26 9.81 16.79
N LEU A 34 -4.96 9.73 16.48
CA LEU A 34 -3.99 9.01 17.31
C LEU A 34 -3.81 9.69 18.68
N LYS A 35 -3.80 11.04 18.76
CA LYS A 35 -3.72 11.79 20.01
C LYS A 35 -4.96 11.63 20.89
N GLN A 36 -6.14 11.66 20.28
CA GLN A 36 -7.41 11.59 20.98
C GLN A 36 -7.82 10.18 21.44
N SER A 37 -7.08 9.16 21.05
CA SER A 37 -7.49 7.75 21.20
C SER A 37 -7.19 7.13 22.57
N ASP A 38 -7.07 7.92 23.64
CA ASP A 38 -7.02 7.48 25.05
C ASP A 38 -6.34 6.12 25.34
N GLY A 39 -5.08 6.01 24.93
CA GLY A 39 -4.29 4.80 25.18
C GLY A 39 -4.64 3.56 24.33
N HIS A 40 -5.63 3.64 23.44
CA HIS A 40 -5.97 2.53 22.55
C HIS A 40 -4.82 2.19 21.60
N LYS A 41 -4.68 0.89 21.33
CA LYS A 41 -3.62 0.37 20.47
C LYS A 41 -3.94 0.54 19.00
N TRP A 42 -2.94 0.97 18.23
CA TRP A 42 -3.06 1.25 16.80
C TRP A 42 -2.01 0.52 15.97
N LEU A 43 -2.46 0.02 14.83
CA LEU A 43 -1.59 -0.42 13.74
C LEU A 43 -1.78 0.53 12.56
N VAL A 44 -0.72 1.25 12.18
CA VAL A 44 -0.76 2.28 11.14
C VAL A 44 0.09 1.84 9.96
N PHE A 45 -0.55 1.55 8.84
CA PHE A 45 0.12 1.25 7.59
C PHE A 45 0.30 2.51 6.76
N VAL A 46 1.53 2.79 6.37
CA VAL A 46 1.89 3.93 5.51
C VAL A 46 2.60 3.44 4.25
N ASP A 47 2.38 4.13 3.14
CA ASP A 47 3.00 3.82 1.85
C ASP A 47 4.38 4.48 1.65
N SER A 48 4.76 5.40 2.56
CA SER A 48 6.00 6.17 2.50
C SER A 48 6.83 6.05 3.78
N LYS A 49 8.11 5.69 3.63
CA LYS A 49 9.08 5.72 4.74
C LYS A 49 9.19 7.11 5.38
N LYS A 50 9.10 8.18 4.57
CA LYS A 50 9.16 9.57 5.06
C LYS A 50 8.01 9.84 6.02
N VAL A 51 6.79 9.55 5.61
CA VAL A 51 5.59 9.73 6.45
C VAL A 51 5.68 8.88 7.73
N GLY A 52 6.09 7.61 7.62
CA GLY A 52 6.25 6.76 8.78
C GLY A 52 7.25 7.31 9.81
N LYS A 53 8.34 7.90 9.35
CA LYS A 53 9.33 8.55 10.22
C LYS A 53 8.79 9.83 10.85
N THR A 54 8.06 10.67 10.11
CA THR A 54 7.41 11.87 10.66
C THR A 54 6.42 11.51 11.77
N LEU A 55 5.58 10.49 11.57
CA LEU A 55 4.69 10.01 12.61
C LEU A 55 5.46 9.45 13.82
N LEU A 56 6.56 8.73 13.59
CA LEU A 56 7.40 8.24 14.69
C LEU A 56 7.99 9.39 15.52
N GLU A 57 8.45 10.46 14.87
CA GLU A 57 8.98 11.64 15.55
C GLU A 57 7.93 12.34 16.41
N GLU A 58 6.67 12.39 15.94
CA GLU A 58 5.56 12.99 16.68
C GLU A 58 5.19 12.20 17.95
N PHE A 59 5.13 10.87 17.85
CA PHE A 59 4.68 9.99 18.94
C PHE A 59 5.80 9.31 19.73
N LYS A 60 7.06 9.50 19.33
CA LYS A 60 8.31 9.05 20.03
C LYS A 60 8.17 7.76 20.87
N GLU A 61 7.99 7.93 22.17
CA GLU A 61 8.01 6.82 23.13
C GLU A 61 6.80 5.87 22.98
N GLU A 62 5.69 6.38 22.48
CA GLU A 62 4.46 5.61 22.30
C GLU A 62 4.45 4.81 21.00
N ALA A 63 5.29 5.19 20.04
CA ALA A 63 5.32 4.60 18.71
C ALA A 63 6.57 3.76 18.45
N LYS A 64 6.40 2.73 17.62
CA LYS A 64 7.51 2.02 16.96
C LYS A 64 7.29 1.99 15.47
N TYR A 65 8.38 2.05 14.71
CA TYR A 65 8.34 2.02 13.26
C TYR A 65 9.01 0.77 12.73
N LEU A 66 8.38 0.11 11.77
CA LEU A 66 8.91 -1.05 11.07
C LEU A 66 8.88 -0.86 9.56
N ASP A 67 10.01 -1.12 8.93
CA ASP A 67 10.16 -1.24 7.49
C ASP A 67 10.99 -2.48 7.12
N ALA A 68 11.37 -2.61 5.84
CA ALA A 68 12.13 -3.75 5.35
C ALA A 68 13.49 -3.94 6.07
N ASP A 69 14.06 -2.86 6.60
CA ASP A 69 15.35 -2.87 7.29
C ASP A 69 15.21 -3.23 8.78
N SER A 70 13.98 -3.30 9.28
CA SER A 70 13.66 -3.48 10.71
C SER A 70 13.56 -4.96 11.17
N LYS A 71 13.84 -5.93 10.30
CA LYS A 71 13.63 -7.39 10.56
C LYS A 71 14.41 -7.97 11.76
N ASN A 72 15.45 -7.29 12.24
CA ASN A 72 16.26 -7.73 13.39
C ASN A 72 15.89 -7.01 14.69
N THR A 73 14.94 -6.10 14.69
CA THR A 73 14.53 -5.34 15.88
C THR A 73 13.77 -6.21 16.88
N LYS A 74 13.76 -5.78 18.15
CA LYS A 74 12.96 -6.44 19.20
C LYS A 74 11.48 -6.48 18.85
N THR A 75 10.95 -5.37 18.31
CA THR A 75 9.53 -5.26 17.88
C THR A 75 9.19 -6.28 16.80
N TRP A 76 10.04 -6.42 15.77
CA TRP A 76 9.85 -7.44 14.75
C TRP A 76 9.83 -8.86 15.33
N LYS A 77 10.82 -9.18 16.18
CA LYS A 77 10.92 -10.49 16.83
C LYS A 77 9.69 -10.78 17.71
N SER A 78 9.18 -9.77 18.43
CA SER A 78 7.96 -9.92 19.23
C SER A 78 6.74 -10.24 18.35
N ILE A 79 6.58 -9.57 17.22
CA ILE A 79 5.48 -9.84 16.29
C ILE A 79 5.60 -11.26 15.71
N VAL A 80 6.79 -11.67 15.27
CA VAL A 80 6.98 -12.99 14.65
C VAL A 80 6.81 -14.14 15.66
N ASN A 81 7.29 -13.96 16.87
CA ASN A 81 7.31 -15.03 17.88
C ASN A 81 6.06 -15.06 18.77
N HIS A 82 5.45 -13.91 19.01
CA HIS A 82 4.35 -13.76 19.98
C HIS A 82 3.07 -13.17 19.36
N GLU A 83 3.10 -12.83 18.07
CA GLU A 83 1.97 -12.24 17.33
C GLU A 83 1.43 -10.95 17.97
N LYS A 84 2.29 -10.20 18.69
CA LYS A 84 1.95 -8.99 19.44
C LYS A 84 3.08 -7.97 19.37
N PHE A 85 2.75 -6.72 19.63
CA PHE A 85 3.72 -5.64 19.85
C PHE A 85 3.38 -4.85 21.12
N GLU A 86 4.36 -4.24 21.76
CA GLU A 86 4.20 -3.60 23.08
C GLU A 86 3.80 -2.13 23.01
N SER A 87 4.28 -1.42 21.98
CA SER A 87 3.97 0.02 21.81
C SER A 87 2.48 0.27 21.64
N ARG A 88 2.02 1.47 22.02
CA ARG A 88 0.65 1.90 21.73
C ARG A 88 0.39 2.02 20.23
N ILE A 89 1.35 2.58 19.49
CA ILE A 89 1.26 2.75 18.05
C ILE A 89 2.36 1.94 17.37
N LEU A 90 1.97 1.08 16.44
CA LEU A 90 2.90 0.44 15.51
C LEU A 90 2.70 1.04 14.12
N ILE A 91 3.69 1.78 13.65
CA ILE A 91 3.72 2.34 12.30
C ILE A 91 4.54 1.39 11.42
N THR A 92 4.02 1.04 10.26
CA THR A 92 4.71 0.11 9.38
C THR A 92 4.47 0.41 7.90
N THR A 93 5.43 0.06 7.08
CA THR A 93 5.23 -0.07 5.63
C THR A 93 4.66 -1.46 5.33
N PRO A 94 4.32 -1.80 4.05
CA PRO A 94 3.86 -3.14 3.67
C PRO A 94 4.79 -4.32 4.03
N VAL A 95 5.88 -4.07 4.74
CA VAL A 95 6.82 -5.12 5.17
C VAL A 95 6.16 -6.24 6.00
N LEU A 96 5.12 -5.91 6.77
CA LEU A 96 4.35 -6.92 7.50
C LEU A 96 3.55 -7.86 6.59
N ASP A 97 3.39 -7.52 5.30
CA ASP A 97 2.72 -8.38 4.32
C ASP A 97 3.48 -9.71 4.10
N CYS A 98 4.73 -9.80 4.53
CA CYS A 98 5.58 -10.98 4.40
C CYS A 98 5.33 -12.09 5.44
N GLY A 99 4.11 -12.23 5.96
CA GLY A 99 3.71 -13.42 6.72
C GLY A 99 3.56 -13.26 8.24
N ALA A 100 3.74 -12.06 8.79
CA ALA A 100 3.49 -11.82 10.21
C ALA A 100 1.99 -11.69 10.50
N ASN A 101 1.48 -12.40 11.49
CA ASN A 101 0.13 -12.23 12.02
C ASN A 101 0.18 -11.40 13.32
N ILE A 102 -0.93 -10.74 13.64
CA ILE A 102 -1.11 -10.03 14.90
C ILE A 102 -2.41 -10.53 15.53
N CYS A 103 -2.26 -11.27 16.64
CA CYS A 103 -3.37 -11.85 17.41
C CYS A 103 -3.60 -11.10 18.73
N ASP A 104 -3.26 -9.82 18.79
CA ASP A 104 -3.35 -8.98 19.97
C ASP A 104 -4.77 -8.41 20.18
N PRO A 105 -5.54 -8.84 21.21
CA PRO A 105 -6.88 -8.33 21.47
C PRO A 105 -6.91 -6.84 21.81
N ALA A 106 -5.81 -6.27 22.31
CA ALA A 106 -5.71 -4.84 22.59
C ALA A 106 -5.63 -3.98 21.31
N LEU A 107 -5.28 -4.58 20.16
CA LEU A 107 -5.27 -3.91 18.87
C LEU A 107 -6.69 -3.78 18.33
N ILE A 108 -7.30 -2.62 18.54
CA ILE A 108 -8.67 -2.33 18.13
C ILE A 108 -8.78 -1.29 17.02
N ASN A 109 -7.67 -0.66 16.63
CA ASN A 109 -7.65 0.34 15.55
C ASN A 109 -6.57 0.01 14.52
N ILE A 110 -6.95 0.03 13.24
CA ILE A 110 -6.05 -0.13 12.11
C ILE A 110 -6.24 1.04 11.17
N ALA A 111 -5.21 1.84 10.95
CA ALA A 111 -5.20 2.89 9.94
C ALA A 111 -4.43 2.44 8.70
N VAL A 112 -4.98 2.72 7.52
CA VAL A 112 -4.39 2.31 6.25
C VAL A 112 -4.32 3.49 5.30
N VAL A 113 -3.09 3.83 4.91
CA VAL A 113 -2.79 4.82 3.89
C VAL A 113 -2.30 4.10 2.65
N THR A 114 -3.20 3.81 1.73
CA THR A 114 -2.84 3.22 0.43
C THR A 114 -3.97 3.43 -0.58
N ASP A 115 -3.59 3.59 -1.83
CA ASP A 115 -4.51 3.64 -2.97
C ASP A 115 -4.72 2.26 -3.63
N ASN A 116 -4.12 1.21 -3.07
CA ASN A 116 -4.18 -0.15 -3.61
C ASN A 116 -5.09 -1.03 -2.75
N LYS A 117 -6.27 -1.36 -3.29
CA LYS A 117 -7.25 -2.22 -2.61
C LYS A 117 -6.68 -3.58 -2.18
N ALA A 118 -5.85 -4.20 -3.01
CA ALA A 118 -5.27 -5.50 -2.67
C ALA A 118 -4.30 -5.38 -1.48
N SER A 119 -3.43 -4.36 -1.49
CA SER A 119 -2.54 -4.06 -0.37
C SER A 119 -3.34 -3.72 0.89
N MET A 120 -4.40 -2.91 0.78
CA MET A 120 -5.27 -2.59 1.91
C MET A 120 -5.85 -3.85 2.56
N LEU A 121 -6.40 -4.77 1.76
CA LEU A 121 -6.97 -6.02 2.27
C LEU A 121 -5.90 -6.93 2.90
N GLN A 122 -4.70 -6.97 2.34
CA GLN A 122 -3.58 -7.71 2.93
C GLN A 122 -3.15 -7.11 4.27
N MET A 123 -3.04 -5.79 4.36
CA MET A 123 -2.67 -5.07 5.59
C MET A 123 -3.71 -5.31 6.70
N ILE A 124 -4.99 -5.13 6.41
CA ILE A 124 -6.08 -5.40 7.36
C ILE A 124 -6.07 -6.87 7.79
N GLY A 125 -5.84 -7.79 6.86
CA GLY A 125 -5.79 -9.23 7.11
C GLY A 125 -4.64 -9.67 8.03
N ARG A 126 -3.68 -8.80 8.37
CA ARG A 126 -2.63 -9.12 9.36
C ARG A 126 -3.16 -9.20 10.79
N LYS A 127 -4.17 -8.44 11.11
CA LYS A 127 -4.91 -8.64 12.36
C LYS A 127 -5.79 -9.89 12.23
N ARG A 128 -5.51 -10.87 13.06
CA ARG A 128 -6.34 -12.08 13.20
C ARG A 128 -7.33 -11.85 14.33
N LEU A 129 -8.60 -11.88 13.97
CA LEU A 129 -9.69 -11.67 14.92
C LEU A 129 -10.00 -12.97 15.67
N THR A 130 -10.21 -12.84 16.96
CA THR A 130 -10.88 -13.86 17.78
C THR A 130 -12.40 -13.65 17.73
N PRO A 131 -13.19 -14.68 18.09
CA PRO A 131 -14.65 -14.51 18.18
C PRO A 131 -15.03 -13.31 19.06
N ASN A 132 -15.97 -12.49 18.59
CA ASN A 132 -16.50 -11.29 19.27
C ASN A 132 -15.55 -10.07 19.32
N GLU A 133 -14.35 -10.14 18.76
CA GLU A 133 -13.52 -8.94 18.59
C GLU A 133 -14.13 -7.96 17.59
N LYS A 134 -14.03 -6.67 17.91
CA LYS A 134 -14.41 -5.55 17.03
C LYS A 134 -13.20 -4.68 16.78
N VAL A 135 -12.96 -4.36 15.50
CA VAL A 135 -11.82 -3.54 15.07
C VAL A 135 -12.32 -2.39 14.21
N SER A 136 -11.87 -1.20 14.51
CA SER A 136 -12.09 0.00 13.69
C SER A 136 -11.03 0.06 12.60
N ILE A 137 -11.47 0.06 11.35
CA ILE A 137 -10.62 0.26 10.19
C ILE A 137 -10.75 1.72 9.77
N TRP A 138 -9.63 2.41 9.69
CA TRP A 138 -9.53 3.80 9.29
C TRP A 138 -8.81 3.87 7.95
N VAL A 139 -9.48 4.38 6.92
CA VAL A 139 -8.95 4.45 5.56
C VAL A 139 -8.84 5.90 5.15
N GLN A 140 -7.71 6.27 4.54
CA GLN A 140 -7.58 7.61 3.99
C GLN A 140 -8.58 7.82 2.86
N ASN A 141 -9.41 8.83 3.01
CA ASN A 141 -10.30 9.29 1.94
C ASN A 141 -9.48 10.02 0.87
N ILE A 142 -9.81 9.80 -0.38
CA ILE A 142 -9.18 10.49 -1.52
C ILE A 142 -10.17 11.52 -2.01
N ASP A 143 -9.92 12.79 -1.68
CA ASP A 143 -10.70 13.91 -2.20
C ASP A 143 -10.38 14.18 -3.68
N LYS A 144 -11.13 15.10 -4.29
CA LYS A 144 -11.02 15.42 -5.71
C LYS A 144 -9.65 15.99 -6.06
N ASP A 145 -9.10 16.88 -5.25
CA ASP A 145 -7.83 17.55 -5.51
C ASP A 145 -6.67 16.54 -5.45
N MET A 146 -6.72 15.65 -4.47
CA MET A 146 -5.75 14.55 -4.35
C MET A 146 -5.89 13.57 -5.53
N ALA A 147 -7.10 13.26 -5.96
CA ALA A 147 -7.34 12.40 -7.11
C ALA A 147 -6.80 13.04 -8.40
N GLU A 148 -7.01 14.34 -8.60
CA GLU A 148 -6.49 15.09 -9.76
C GLU A 148 -4.95 15.13 -9.78
N SER A 149 -4.32 15.42 -8.66
CA SER A 149 -2.86 15.38 -8.52
C SER A 149 -2.30 14.00 -8.86
N ARG A 150 -2.94 12.94 -8.41
CA ARG A 150 -2.55 11.55 -8.70
C ARG A 150 -2.83 11.18 -10.16
N TYR A 151 -3.95 11.63 -10.74
CA TYR A 151 -4.26 11.45 -12.15
C TYR A 151 -3.17 12.05 -13.03
N ASN A 152 -2.80 13.32 -12.79
CA ASN A 152 -1.75 14.01 -13.54
C ASN A 152 -0.43 13.25 -13.46
N ARG A 153 -0.01 12.86 -12.26
CA ARG A 153 1.21 12.06 -12.06
C ARG A 153 1.21 10.73 -12.83
N TYR A 154 0.09 10.00 -12.85
CA TYR A 154 0.01 8.75 -13.61
C TYR A 154 -0.12 8.99 -15.11
N SER A 155 -0.68 10.11 -15.53
CA SER A 155 -0.71 10.53 -16.94
C SER A 155 0.69 10.84 -17.44
N ASP A 156 1.50 11.58 -16.68
CA ASP A 156 2.91 11.85 -17.01
C ASP A 156 3.73 10.56 -17.15
N LEU A 157 3.52 9.61 -16.23
CA LEU A 157 4.17 8.30 -16.33
C LEU A 157 3.70 7.51 -17.57
N TYR A 158 2.41 7.59 -17.90
CA TYR A 158 1.86 6.86 -19.06
C TYR A 158 2.32 7.46 -20.38
N GLU A 159 2.61 8.76 -20.45
CA GLU A 159 3.14 9.44 -21.63
C GLU A 159 4.46 8.82 -22.12
N TRP A 160 5.30 8.32 -21.19
CA TRP A 160 6.52 7.61 -21.56
C TRP A 160 6.25 6.33 -22.35
N TYR A 161 5.14 5.61 -22.06
CA TYR A 161 4.74 4.45 -22.86
C TYR A 161 4.26 4.85 -24.26
N ILE A 162 3.53 5.97 -24.38
CA ILE A 162 3.13 6.53 -25.68
C ILE A 162 4.38 6.91 -26.49
N ARG A 163 5.35 7.56 -25.88
CA ARG A 163 6.63 7.89 -26.54
C ARG A 163 7.37 6.64 -26.99
N PHE A 164 7.39 5.58 -26.17
CA PHE A 164 8.03 4.30 -26.53
C PHE A 164 7.33 3.60 -27.70
N ASP A 165 5.99 3.62 -27.74
CA ASP A 165 5.21 3.06 -28.83
C ASP A 165 5.47 3.82 -30.15
N ASN A 166 5.65 5.13 -30.07
CA ASN A 166 5.92 6.00 -31.22
C ASN A 166 7.38 5.94 -31.71
N CYS A 167 8.26 5.26 -31.02
CA CYS A 167 9.64 5.06 -31.50
C CYS A 167 9.68 4.12 -32.70
N HIS A 168 10.25 4.58 -33.81
CA HIS A 168 10.44 3.79 -35.01
C HIS A 168 11.80 3.07 -34.98
N GLY A 169 11.76 1.77 -34.68
CA GLY A 169 12.94 0.91 -34.64
C GLY A 169 13.64 0.84 -33.29
N ALA A 170 14.62 -0.10 -33.20
CA ALA A 170 15.33 -0.39 -31.96
C ALA A 170 16.24 0.76 -31.50
N ALA A 171 16.84 1.49 -32.41
CA ALA A 171 17.77 2.57 -32.08
C ALA A 171 17.06 3.71 -31.31
N SER A 172 15.91 4.21 -31.81
CA SER A 172 15.15 5.28 -31.13
C SER A 172 14.56 4.84 -29.79
N ARG A 173 14.18 3.56 -29.64
CA ARG A 173 13.78 3.00 -28.34
C ARG A 173 14.96 2.93 -27.38
N TYR A 174 16.14 2.58 -27.87
CA TYR A 174 17.35 2.55 -27.05
C TYR A 174 17.72 3.93 -26.52
N GLU A 175 17.65 4.96 -27.37
CA GLU A 175 17.87 6.34 -26.96
C GLU A 175 16.90 6.78 -25.88
N LEU A 176 15.59 6.50 -26.06
CA LEU A 176 14.55 6.81 -25.07
C LEU A 176 14.81 6.13 -23.72
N VAL A 177 15.13 4.83 -23.71
CA VAL A 177 15.45 4.10 -22.47
C VAL A 177 16.72 4.64 -21.83
N SER A 178 17.73 5.03 -22.63
CA SER A 178 18.96 5.64 -22.12
C SER A 178 18.72 7.02 -21.52
N GLU A 179 17.84 7.84 -22.11
CA GLU A 179 17.38 9.11 -21.55
C GLU A 179 16.74 8.90 -20.19
N LEU A 180 15.82 7.94 -20.07
CA LEU A 180 15.15 7.58 -18.82
C LEU A 180 16.11 7.13 -17.73
N TRP A 181 17.15 6.38 -18.08
CA TRP A 181 18.12 5.89 -17.11
C TRP A 181 19.08 6.96 -16.59
N ARG A 182 19.18 8.08 -17.29
CA ARG A 182 19.90 9.27 -16.81
C ARG A 182 19.10 10.07 -15.78
N THR A 183 17.79 9.84 -15.72
CA THR A 183 16.96 10.45 -14.67
C THR A 183 17.16 9.72 -13.34
N ASP A 184 17.05 10.43 -12.22
CA ASP A 184 17.07 9.83 -10.88
C ASP A 184 15.73 9.23 -10.46
N ASP A 185 14.73 9.20 -11.36
CA ASP A 185 13.42 8.63 -11.06
C ASP A 185 13.44 7.09 -11.16
N LEU A 186 13.56 6.45 -10.01
CA LEU A 186 13.55 4.98 -9.90
C LEU A 186 12.25 4.34 -10.43
N ARG A 187 11.15 5.08 -10.54
CA ARG A 187 9.88 4.57 -11.09
C ARG A 187 10.03 4.36 -12.59
N LEU A 188 10.61 5.34 -13.29
CA LEU A 188 10.86 5.26 -14.72
C LEU A 188 11.80 4.12 -15.06
N ARG A 189 12.85 3.91 -14.24
CA ARG A 189 13.78 2.78 -14.41
C ARG A 189 13.12 1.41 -14.25
N LYS A 190 11.97 1.32 -13.57
CA LYS A 190 11.18 0.09 -13.44
C LYS A 190 10.21 -0.14 -14.61
N MET A 191 9.94 0.90 -15.38
CA MET A 191 9.00 0.85 -16.52
C MET A 191 9.64 0.31 -17.79
N PHE A 192 10.93 0.55 -17.98
CA PHE A 192 11.67 0.19 -19.18
C PHE A 192 13.03 -0.41 -18.84
N GLY A 193 13.53 -1.26 -19.72
CA GLY A 193 14.82 -1.90 -19.54
C GLY A 193 15.48 -2.29 -20.84
N ILE A 194 16.67 -2.89 -20.73
CA ILE A 194 17.40 -3.50 -21.85
C ILE A 194 17.60 -4.97 -21.50
N LYS A 195 17.18 -5.85 -22.38
CA LYS A 195 17.36 -7.30 -22.25
C LYS A 195 17.92 -7.86 -23.56
N ASN A 196 19.04 -8.58 -23.47
CA ASN A 196 19.77 -9.12 -24.64
C ASN A 196 20.14 -8.04 -25.68
N GLY A 197 20.49 -6.83 -25.22
CA GLY A 197 20.80 -5.70 -26.09
C GLY A 197 19.59 -4.97 -26.69
N GLU A 198 18.38 -5.43 -26.43
CA GLU A 198 17.16 -4.81 -26.96
C GLU A 198 16.36 -4.08 -25.87
N PRO A 199 15.88 -2.87 -26.17
CA PRO A 199 15.02 -2.13 -25.26
C PRO A 199 13.63 -2.77 -25.16
N PHE A 200 13.12 -2.89 -23.96
CA PHE A 200 11.78 -3.44 -23.71
C PHE A 200 10.99 -2.59 -22.71
N GLU A 201 9.67 -2.67 -22.79
CA GLU A 201 8.76 -2.13 -21.77
C GLU A 201 8.37 -3.19 -20.74
N ASN A 202 8.15 -2.75 -19.51
CA ASN A 202 7.51 -3.57 -18.48
C ASN A 202 5.98 -3.50 -18.64
N LYS A 203 5.41 -4.50 -19.31
CA LYS A 203 3.95 -4.57 -19.58
C LYS A 203 3.10 -4.56 -18.30
N LEU A 204 3.58 -5.19 -17.23
CA LEU A 204 2.85 -5.21 -15.96
C LEU A 204 2.82 -3.82 -15.31
N ALA A 205 3.94 -3.08 -15.36
CA ALA A 205 4.00 -1.70 -14.90
C ALA A 205 3.06 -0.81 -15.73
N ARG A 206 3.04 -0.96 -17.07
CA ARG A 206 2.14 -0.25 -17.98
C ARG A 206 0.67 -0.46 -17.60
N ILE A 207 0.25 -1.72 -17.46
CA ILE A 207 -1.13 -2.06 -17.07
C ILE A 207 -1.49 -1.45 -15.70
N THR A 208 -0.57 -1.50 -14.76
CA THR A 208 -0.77 -0.95 -13.42
C THR A 208 -0.95 0.57 -13.45
N ILE A 209 -0.10 1.28 -14.20
CA ILE A 209 -0.15 2.73 -14.36
C ILE A 209 -1.46 3.14 -15.07
N ALA A 210 -1.83 2.46 -16.17
CA ALA A 210 -3.06 2.73 -16.89
C ALA A 210 -4.31 2.58 -15.99
N ARG A 211 -4.40 1.47 -15.25
CA ARG A 211 -5.52 1.22 -14.31
C ARG A 211 -5.62 2.27 -13.22
N ARG A 212 -4.49 2.69 -12.64
CA ARG A 212 -4.47 3.73 -11.61
C ARG A 212 -4.89 5.08 -12.17
N ARG A 213 -4.36 5.46 -13.34
CA ARG A 213 -4.77 6.67 -14.04
C ARG A 213 -6.28 6.70 -14.26
N ASP A 214 -6.86 5.63 -14.81
CA ASP A 214 -8.30 5.54 -15.08
C ASP A 214 -9.15 5.55 -13.80
N CYS A 215 -8.65 4.96 -12.71
CA CYS A 215 -9.31 5.02 -11.41
C CYS A 215 -9.42 6.47 -10.91
N TYR A 216 -8.33 7.22 -10.92
CA TYR A 216 -8.32 8.61 -10.47
C TYR A 216 -9.13 9.53 -11.40
N ARG A 217 -9.08 9.31 -12.71
CA ARG A 217 -9.92 10.02 -13.65
C ARG A 217 -11.41 9.92 -13.29
N ARG A 218 -11.89 8.72 -12.98
CA ARG A 218 -13.30 8.51 -12.56
C ARG A 218 -13.67 9.27 -11.30
N ILE A 219 -12.75 9.43 -10.36
CA ILE A 219 -12.98 10.21 -9.14
C ILE A 219 -13.04 11.71 -9.45
N THR A 220 -12.24 12.19 -10.41
CA THR A 220 -12.23 13.61 -10.79
C THR A 220 -13.43 14.00 -11.65
N GLU A 221 -13.92 13.10 -12.50
CA GLU A 221 -15.05 13.31 -13.40
C GLU A 221 -16.42 13.12 -12.69
N GLY A 222 -16.46 12.47 -11.54
CA GLY A 222 -17.61 12.40 -10.68
C GLY A 222 -18.53 11.51 -10.48
#